data_0569b0d697f09708342b81a1b7aeb7e3
#
_entry.id   0569b0d697f09708342b81a1b7aeb7e3
#
_cell.length_a   1.000
_cell.length_b   1.000
_cell.length_c   1.000
_cell.angle_alpha   90.00
_cell.angle_beta   90.00
_cell.angle_gamma   90.00
#
_symmetry.space_group_name_H-M   'P 1'
#
loop_
_entity.id
_entity.type
_entity.pdbx_description
1 polymer ?
#
loop_
_entity_poly.entity_id
_entity_poly.type
_entity_poly.pdbx_seq_one_letter_code
_entity_poly.pdbx_strand_id
1 'polypeptide(L)'
;MSPESAKRLWTRSYSVRAVDISNQDDVRAQAGNFDTVLHLASTRGGDSDSYREVYLNGVRNLLGRFGTSKILFTSSTSVYPQKSGEWVTEESAAEPKPETGRILREAEDLVRAKNGVVIRLAGIYGPGRSALLTKFLGGEAILDLENDRFVNEIHRDDAVAAIHLLMARQNSLGQVYNVVDNEPLLLSECYRWLAARLNRPLPPIGRSTAKRKRGESNKRVGNAKLRAIGWTPHYPSFAAGMEKSVLPSFHLGAT
;
A
#
# COMPACT_ATOMS: atom_id res chain seq x y z
N MET A 1 7.38 -15.22 7.14
CA MET A 1 8.67 -14.94 6.41
C MET A 1 9.39 -16.25 6.25
N SER A 2 9.94 -16.57 5.05
CA SER A 2 10.72 -17.80 4.88
C SER A 2 12.07 -17.73 5.59
N PRO A 3 12.66 -18.86 5.97
CA PRO A 3 14.02 -18.90 6.57
C PRO A 3 15.08 -18.25 5.69
N GLU A 4 15.02 -18.43 4.36
CA GLU A 4 15.95 -17.81 3.42
C GLU A 4 15.82 -16.29 3.39
N SER A 5 14.59 -15.78 3.47
CA SER A 5 14.35 -14.33 3.54
C SER A 5 14.86 -13.74 4.85
N ALA A 6 14.75 -14.46 5.96
CA ALA A 6 15.29 -14.05 7.24
C ALA A 6 16.83 -13.99 7.21
N LYS A 7 17.49 -14.99 6.63
CA LYS A 7 18.96 -15.02 6.49
C LYS A 7 19.54 -13.78 5.79
N ARG A 8 18.86 -13.27 4.78
CA ARG A 8 19.29 -12.04 4.06
C ARG A 8 19.31 -10.78 4.93
N LEU A 9 18.64 -10.81 6.07
CA LEU A 9 18.50 -9.68 6.98
C LEU A 9 19.37 -9.83 8.26
N TRP A 10 20.03 -10.95 8.47
CA TRP A 10 20.81 -11.22 9.70
C TRP A 10 21.99 -10.28 9.92
N THR A 11 22.47 -9.61 8.89
CA THR A 11 23.53 -8.60 9.00
C THR A 11 23.06 -7.23 9.48
N ARG A 12 21.74 -7.09 9.76
CA ARG A 12 21.16 -5.84 10.24
C ARG A 12 21.34 -5.65 11.74
N SER A 13 21.25 -4.42 12.21
CA SER A 13 21.39 -4.03 13.62
C SER A 13 20.20 -4.42 14.49
N TYR A 14 19.22 -5.14 13.95
CA TYR A 14 18.00 -5.59 14.66
C TYR A 14 17.85 -7.11 14.57
N SER A 15 17.15 -7.70 15.55
CA SER A 15 16.89 -9.14 15.57
C SER A 15 15.93 -9.53 14.45
N VAL A 16 16.27 -10.60 13.73
CA VAL A 16 15.44 -11.16 12.67
C VAL A 16 15.10 -12.61 13.00
N ARG A 17 13.81 -12.95 12.90
CA ARG A 17 13.29 -14.30 13.10
C ARG A 17 12.40 -14.68 11.93
N ALA A 18 12.49 -15.91 11.48
CA ALA A 18 11.52 -16.49 10.55
C ALA A 18 10.29 -16.91 11.34
N VAL A 19 9.17 -16.26 11.08
CA VAL A 19 7.88 -16.55 11.72
C VAL A 19 6.82 -16.63 10.64
N ASP A 20 5.99 -17.65 10.68
CA ASP A 20 4.78 -17.70 9.90
C ASP A 20 3.66 -17.00 10.67
N ILE A 21 3.26 -15.84 10.19
CA ILE A 21 2.24 -15.02 10.84
C ILE A 21 0.85 -15.69 10.85
N SER A 22 0.60 -16.60 9.89
CA SER A 22 -0.65 -17.37 9.81
C SER A 22 -0.70 -18.52 10.81
N ASN A 23 0.46 -19.00 11.26
CA ASN A 23 0.57 -20.06 12.26
C ASN A 23 0.51 -19.48 13.67
N GLN A 24 -0.52 -19.86 14.42
CA GLN A 24 -0.76 -19.37 15.78
C GLN A 24 0.36 -19.74 16.75
N ASP A 25 0.90 -20.94 16.64
CA ASP A 25 1.94 -21.43 17.57
C ASP A 25 3.27 -20.74 17.29
N ASP A 26 3.61 -20.49 16.02
CA ASP A 26 4.77 -19.71 15.63
C ASP A 26 4.72 -18.29 16.22
N VAL A 27 3.57 -17.65 16.16
CA VAL A 27 3.37 -16.31 16.72
C VAL A 27 3.39 -16.33 18.25
N ARG A 28 2.74 -17.32 18.89
CA ARG A 28 2.74 -17.48 20.36
C ARG A 28 4.13 -17.73 20.93
N ALA A 29 4.97 -18.46 20.21
CA ALA A 29 6.35 -18.76 20.61
C ALA A 29 7.27 -17.53 20.61
N GLN A 30 6.84 -16.38 20.06
CA GLN A 30 7.66 -15.19 20.07
C GLN A 30 7.77 -14.61 21.47
N ALA A 31 8.99 -14.57 22.00
CA ALA A 31 9.29 -13.97 23.31
C ALA A 31 9.35 -12.44 23.24
N GLY A 32 9.14 -11.79 24.38
CA GLY A 32 9.26 -10.35 24.54
C GLY A 32 7.91 -9.64 24.60
N ASN A 33 7.95 -8.45 25.19
CA ASN A 33 6.85 -7.48 25.19
C ASN A 33 7.28 -6.30 24.32
N PHE A 34 6.36 -5.77 23.56
CA PHE A 34 6.62 -4.67 22.63
C PHE A 34 5.58 -3.58 22.87
N ASP A 35 6.00 -2.32 22.84
CA ASP A 35 5.09 -1.18 22.91
C ASP A 35 4.23 -1.08 21.64
N THR A 36 4.83 -1.43 20.51
CA THR A 36 4.18 -1.34 19.20
C THR A 36 4.51 -2.58 18.33
N VAL A 37 3.50 -3.11 17.67
CA VAL A 37 3.63 -4.20 16.71
C VAL A 37 3.11 -3.73 15.35
N LEU A 38 3.93 -3.87 14.30
CA LEU A 38 3.59 -3.52 12.93
C LEU A 38 3.29 -4.76 12.10
N HIS A 39 2.08 -4.85 11.57
CA HIS A 39 1.74 -5.85 10.56
C HIS A 39 1.97 -5.27 9.16
N LEU A 40 3.13 -5.58 8.58
CA LEU A 40 3.52 -5.15 7.22
C LEU A 40 3.58 -6.33 6.23
N ALA A 41 3.20 -7.54 6.66
CA ALA A 41 3.18 -8.71 5.78
C ALA A 41 2.16 -8.54 4.65
N SER A 42 2.50 -9.04 3.47
CA SER A 42 1.67 -8.92 2.27
C SER A 42 1.76 -10.18 1.42
N THR A 43 0.66 -10.60 0.84
CA THR A 43 0.58 -11.70 -0.12
C THR A 43 1.24 -11.38 -1.46
N ARG A 44 1.58 -10.12 -1.74
CA ARG A 44 2.07 -9.63 -3.04
C ARG A 44 1.14 -9.93 -4.22
N GLY A 45 -0.15 -9.99 -3.99
CA GLY A 45 -1.18 -10.57 -4.82
C GLY A 45 -1.57 -11.91 -4.20
N GLY A 46 -2.40 -12.67 -4.79
CA GLY A 46 -2.89 -13.94 -4.25
C GLY A 46 -4.41 -13.99 -4.27
N ASP A 47 -4.93 -15.16 -3.95
CA ASP A 47 -6.35 -15.46 -3.86
C ASP A 47 -6.93 -15.10 -2.47
N SER A 48 -8.18 -15.43 -2.27
CA SER A 48 -8.88 -15.16 -1.02
C SER A 48 -8.29 -15.95 0.15
N ASP A 49 -7.78 -17.16 -0.10
CA ASP A 49 -7.19 -18.00 0.96
C ASP A 49 -5.89 -17.41 1.46
N SER A 50 -5.00 -16.99 0.54
CA SER A 50 -3.78 -16.28 0.89
C SER A 50 -4.05 -14.97 1.66
N TYR A 51 -5.12 -14.24 1.27
CA TYR A 51 -5.53 -13.04 2.00
C TYR A 51 -6.02 -13.37 3.40
N ARG A 52 -6.81 -14.42 3.55
CA ARG A 52 -7.32 -14.89 4.86
C ARG A 52 -6.18 -15.26 5.78
N GLU A 53 -5.22 -16.05 5.27
CA GLU A 53 -4.06 -16.47 6.05
C GLU A 53 -3.21 -15.28 6.51
N VAL A 54 -2.77 -14.44 5.59
CA VAL A 54 -1.81 -13.37 5.92
C VAL A 54 -2.46 -12.22 6.67
N TYR A 55 -3.63 -11.75 6.22
CA TYR A 55 -4.22 -10.54 6.79
C TYR A 55 -5.15 -10.84 7.96
N LEU A 56 -6.08 -11.79 7.81
CA LEU A 56 -7.09 -12.03 8.85
C LEU A 56 -6.54 -12.90 9.99
N ASN A 57 -6.00 -14.08 9.65
CA ASN A 57 -5.43 -14.98 10.66
C ASN A 57 -4.16 -14.40 11.26
N GLY A 58 -3.32 -13.73 10.43
CA GLY A 58 -2.17 -12.99 10.92
C GLY A 58 -2.53 -11.93 11.94
N VAL A 59 -3.56 -11.11 11.69
CA VAL A 59 -4.07 -10.12 12.65
C VAL A 59 -4.60 -10.79 13.92
N ARG A 60 -5.41 -11.88 13.80
CA ARG A 60 -5.91 -12.62 14.95
C ARG A 60 -4.80 -13.14 15.84
N ASN A 61 -3.77 -13.73 15.23
CA ASN A 61 -2.62 -14.27 15.94
C ASN A 61 -1.81 -13.17 16.65
N LEU A 62 -1.57 -12.05 15.99
CA LEU A 62 -0.88 -10.91 16.59
C LEU A 62 -1.67 -10.30 17.75
N LEU A 63 -2.98 -10.10 17.58
CA LEU A 63 -3.85 -9.61 18.65
C LEU A 63 -3.90 -10.59 19.84
N GLY A 64 -3.90 -11.88 19.58
CA GLY A 64 -3.88 -12.91 20.65
C GLY A 64 -2.57 -12.93 21.44
N ARG A 65 -1.42 -12.67 20.79
CA ARG A 65 -0.11 -12.70 21.44
C ARG A 65 0.30 -11.32 22.02
N PHE A 66 -0.02 -10.24 21.32
CA PHE A 66 0.44 -8.89 21.61
C PHE A 66 -0.72 -7.91 21.86
N GLY A 67 -1.83 -8.40 22.40
CA GLY A 67 -3.05 -7.60 22.55
C GLY A 67 -2.94 -6.39 23.49
N THR A 68 -1.88 -6.29 24.29
CA THR A 68 -1.56 -5.11 25.10
C THR A 68 -0.68 -4.07 24.38
N SER A 69 -0.11 -4.45 23.23
CA SER A 69 0.71 -3.57 22.41
C SER A 69 -0.18 -2.71 21.49
N LYS A 70 0.33 -1.56 21.08
CA LYS A 70 -0.26 -0.78 20.00
C LYS A 70 -0.06 -1.53 18.66
N ILE A 71 -1.14 -2.03 18.07
CA ILE A 71 -1.08 -2.72 16.78
C ILE A 71 -1.29 -1.70 15.66
N LEU A 72 -0.37 -1.64 14.70
CA LEU A 72 -0.54 -0.94 13.42
C LEU A 72 -0.67 -1.96 12.29
N PHE A 73 -1.76 -1.90 11.56
CA PHE A 73 -2.07 -2.80 10.45
C PHE A 73 -2.07 -2.07 9.12
N THR A 74 -1.22 -2.51 8.18
CA THR A 74 -1.25 -1.98 6.82
C THR A 74 -2.30 -2.70 5.98
N SER A 75 -3.35 -1.97 5.68
CA SER A 75 -4.43 -2.31 4.75
C SER A 75 -4.20 -1.64 3.39
N SER A 76 -5.21 -1.55 2.58
CA SER A 76 -5.12 -0.98 1.22
C SER A 76 -6.31 -0.07 0.92
N THR A 77 -6.08 0.99 0.16
CA THR A 77 -7.16 1.81 -0.41
C THR A 77 -8.05 1.04 -1.39
N SER A 78 -7.72 -0.20 -1.73
CA SER A 78 -8.59 -1.08 -2.54
C SER A 78 -9.89 -1.49 -1.84
N VAL A 79 -10.02 -1.26 -0.53
CA VAL A 79 -11.26 -1.46 0.22
C VAL A 79 -12.37 -0.49 -0.18
N TYR A 80 -12.04 0.63 -0.82
CA TYR A 80 -13.01 1.58 -1.34
C TYR A 80 -13.56 1.13 -2.70
N PRO A 81 -14.89 0.86 -2.82
CA PRO A 81 -15.50 0.30 -4.04
C PRO A 81 -15.89 1.34 -5.09
N GLN A 82 -15.77 2.63 -4.82
CA GLN A 82 -16.24 3.73 -5.64
C GLN A 82 -15.70 3.66 -7.08
N LYS A 83 -16.55 4.05 -8.07
CA LYS A 83 -16.25 3.84 -9.49
C LYS A 83 -16.38 5.08 -10.38
N SER A 84 -16.86 6.20 -9.85
CA SER A 84 -17.22 7.40 -10.62
C SER A 84 -16.17 8.51 -10.56
N GLY A 85 -14.96 8.21 -10.06
CA GLY A 85 -13.90 9.21 -9.92
C GLY A 85 -14.08 10.16 -8.73
N GLU A 86 -15.02 9.87 -7.83
CA GLU A 86 -15.30 10.68 -6.66
C GLU A 86 -14.15 10.66 -5.63
N TRP A 87 -14.10 11.72 -4.81
CA TRP A 87 -13.22 11.75 -3.66
C TRP A 87 -13.72 10.83 -2.55
N VAL A 88 -12.80 10.10 -1.95
CA VAL A 88 -13.04 9.26 -0.78
C VAL A 88 -12.10 9.63 0.36
N THR A 89 -12.63 9.58 1.56
CA THR A 89 -11.92 9.79 2.82
C THR A 89 -12.07 8.55 3.71
N GLU A 90 -11.53 8.60 4.89
CA GLU A 90 -11.66 7.51 5.87
C GLU A 90 -13.11 7.29 6.33
N GLU A 91 -13.97 8.31 6.17
CA GLU A 91 -15.41 8.29 6.49
C GLU A 91 -16.26 7.72 5.35
N SER A 92 -15.69 7.57 4.15
CA SER A 92 -16.40 7.02 3.00
C SER A 92 -16.68 5.53 3.17
N ALA A 93 -17.78 5.06 2.60
CA ALA A 93 -18.14 3.65 2.60
C ALA A 93 -16.99 2.79 2.02
N ALA A 94 -16.51 1.84 2.81
CA ALA A 94 -15.47 0.89 2.47
C ALA A 94 -16.06 -0.54 2.50
N GLU A 95 -16.94 -0.81 1.53
CA GLU A 95 -17.69 -2.06 1.39
C GLU A 95 -17.29 -2.77 0.07
N PRO A 96 -16.08 -3.33 0.01
CA PRO A 96 -15.57 -3.94 -1.21
C PRO A 96 -16.37 -5.17 -1.62
N LYS A 97 -16.69 -5.28 -2.93
CA LYS A 97 -17.36 -6.46 -3.48
C LYS A 97 -16.44 -7.69 -3.58
N PRO A 98 -15.15 -7.57 -4.01
CA PRO A 98 -14.24 -8.70 -4.04
C PRO A 98 -14.01 -9.29 -2.64
N GLU A 99 -13.93 -10.62 -2.55
CA GLU A 99 -13.73 -11.32 -1.28
C GLU A 99 -12.42 -10.92 -0.59
N THR A 100 -11.34 -10.75 -1.35
CA THR A 100 -10.06 -10.25 -0.83
C THR A 100 -10.20 -8.89 -0.13
N GLY A 101 -11.06 -8.02 -0.66
CA GLY A 101 -11.38 -6.74 -0.03
C GLY A 101 -12.17 -6.91 1.27
N ARG A 102 -13.18 -7.82 1.28
CA ARG A 102 -13.96 -8.12 2.49
C ARG A 102 -13.08 -8.67 3.61
N ILE A 103 -12.14 -9.55 3.27
CA ILE A 103 -11.17 -10.09 4.23
C ILE A 103 -10.31 -8.95 4.84
N LEU A 104 -9.83 -8.02 4.02
CA LEU A 104 -9.11 -6.85 4.52
C LEU A 104 -9.96 -6.01 5.47
N ARG A 105 -11.23 -5.79 5.13
CA ARG A 105 -12.16 -5.03 5.99
C ARG A 105 -12.39 -5.73 7.33
N GLU A 106 -12.60 -7.05 7.32
CA GLU A 106 -12.73 -7.84 8.55
C GLU A 106 -11.48 -7.71 9.44
N ALA A 107 -10.30 -7.78 8.85
CA ALA A 107 -9.03 -7.57 9.57
C ALA A 107 -8.92 -6.14 10.14
N GLU A 108 -9.32 -5.11 9.37
CA GLU A 108 -9.37 -3.72 9.86
C GLU A 108 -10.29 -3.60 11.10
N ASP A 109 -11.47 -4.22 11.06
CA ASP A 109 -12.46 -4.14 12.13
C ASP A 109 -11.95 -4.82 13.42
N LEU A 110 -11.27 -5.97 13.29
CA LEU A 110 -10.60 -6.63 14.43
C LEU A 110 -9.54 -5.74 15.07
N VAL A 111 -8.70 -5.10 14.25
CA VAL A 111 -7.65 -4.20 14.74
C VAL A 111 -8.26 -2.99 15.47
N ARG A 112 -9.29 -2.37 14.89
CA ARG A 112 -9.97 -1.21 15.48
C ARG A 112 -10.69 -1.55 16.77
N ALA A 113 -11.34 -2.72 16.84
CA ALA A 113 -12.00 -3.20 18.06
C ALA A 113 -11.03 -3.38 19.25
N LYS A 114 -9.74 -3.45 18.99
CA LYS A 114 -8.66 -3.48 19.99
C LYS A 114 -7.86 -2.17 20.06
N ASN A 115 -8.46 -1.06 19.64
CA ASN A 115 -7.83 0.26 19.57
C ASN A 115 -6.54 0.30 18.73
N GLY A 116 -6.33 -0.65 17.81
CA GLY A 116 -5.23 -0.59 16.88
C GLY A 116 -5.43 0.46 15.79
N VAL A 117 -4.38 0.75 15.05
CA VAL A 117 -4.37 1.74 13.97
C VAL A 117 -4.42 1.04 12.62
N VAL A 118 -5.32 1.45 11.75
CA VAL A 118 -5.42 0.96 10.38
C VAL A 118 -4.80 1.97 9.42
N ILE A 119 -3.91 1.50 8.55
CA ILE A 119 -3.19 2.30 7.56
C ILE A 119 -3.58 1.81 6.17
N ARG A 120 -4.46 2.52 5.48
CA ARG A 120 -4.86 2.21 4.09
C ARG A 120 -3.85 2.80 3.12
N LEU A 121 -2.90 1.97 2.71
CA LEU A 121 -1.86 2.36 1.75
C LEU A 121 -2.41 2.39 0.32
N ALA A 122 -2.04 3.43 -0.41
CA ALA A 122 -2.22 3.53 -1.85
C ALA A 122 -1.21 2.65 -2.61
N GLY A 123 -1.10 2.79 -3.92
CA GLY A 123 -0.10 2.12 -4.73
C GLY A 123 1.31 2.55 -4.33
N ILE A 124 2.09 1.66 -3.74
CA ILE A 124 3.45 2.02 -3.29
C ILE A 124 4.41 1.97 -4.47
N TYR A 125 5.11 3.08 -4.71
CA TYR A 125 6.19 3.18 -5.69
C TYR A 125 7.47 3.78 -5.06
N GLY A 126 8.57 3.73 -5.80
CA GLY A 126 9.87 4.24 -5.38
C GLY A 126 11.02 3.62 -6.18
N PRO A 127 12.28 3.90 -5.85
CA PRO A 127 13.45 3.29 -6.48
C PRO A 127 13.36 1.76 -6.55
N GLY A 128 13.54 1.21 -7.76
CA GLY A 128 13.43 -0.24 -8.03
C GLY A 128 12.00 -0.81 -7.98
N ARG A 129 10.99 0.04 -7.81
CA ARG A 129 9.59 -0.38 -7.72
C ARG A 129 8.66 0.68 -8.32
N SER A 130 8.36 0.59 -9.60
CA SER A 130 7.33 1.40 -10.24
C SER A 130 6.65 0.60 -11.34
N ALA A 131 5.44 0.13 -11.07
CA ALA A 131 4.68 -0.66 -12.05
C ALA A 131 4.32 0.14 -13.30
N LEU A 132 4.04 1.44 -13.15
CA LEU A 132 3.73 2.32 -14.29
C LEU A 132 4.94 2.52 -15.19
N LEU A 133 6.10 2.83 -14.60
CA LEU A 133 7.35 3.00 -15.34
C LEU A 133 7.76 1.69 -16.03
N THR A 134 7.70 0.56 -15.31
CA THR A 134 8.04 -0.76 -15.89
C THR A 134 7.18 -1.08 -17.09
N LYS A 135 5.85 -0.90 -17.00
CA LYS A 135 4.94 -1.13 -18.14
C LYS A 135 5.19 -0.17 -19.29
N PHE A 136 5.46 1.10 -18.98
CA PHE A 136 5.75 2.10 -20.01
C PHE A 136 7.02 1.75 -20.77
N LEU A 137 8.10 1.44 -20.09
CA LEU A 137 9.39 1.07 -20.69
C LEU A 137 9.34 -0.28 -21.42
N GLY A 138 8.57 -1.23 -20.92
CA GLY A 138 8.36 -2.55 -21.51
C GLY A 138 7.40 -2.57 -22.71
N GLY A 139 6.80 -1.43 -23.08
CA GLY A 139 5.83 -1.36 -24.18
C GLY A 139 4.47 -2.01 -23.88
N GLU A 140 4.20 -2.32 -22.61
CA GLU A 140 2.93 -2.93 -22.17
C GLU A 140 1.87 -1.89 -21.79
N ALA A 141 2.23 -0.61 -21.79
CA ALA A 141 1.30 0.47 -21.48
C ALA A 141 0.31 0.69 -22.64
N ILE A 142 -0.95 0.89 -22.31
CA ILE A 142 -2.04 1.21 -23.26
C ILE A 142 -2.82 2.40 -22.71
N LEU A 143 -3.15 3.36 -23.57
CA LEU A 143 -4.06 4.47 -23.24
C LEU A 143 -5.50 4.04 -23.52
N ASP A 144 -6.18 3.52 -22.51
CA ASP A 144 -7.60 3.19 -22.57
C ASP A 144 -8.42 4.42 -22.13
N LEU A 145 -8.67 5.33 -23.06
CA LEU A 145 -9.31 6.62 -22.77
C LEU A 145 -10.80 6.47 -22.43
N GLU A 146 -11.46 5.40 -22.87
CA GLU A 146 -12.86 5.12 -22.53
C GLU A 146 -13.01 4.64 -21.09
N ASN A 147 -12.01 3.93 -20.56
CA ASN A 147 -11.98 3.39 -19.21
C ASN A 147 -10.84 3.96 -18.38
N ASP A 148 -10.49 5.22 -18.63
CA ASP A 148 -9.45 5.90 -17.87
C ASP A 148 -9.86 6.05 -16.40
N ARG A 149 -8.88 6.06 -15.52
CA ARG A 149 -9.16 6.06 -14.08
C ARG A 149 -8.09 6.78 -13.29
N PHE A 150 -8.48 7.27 -12.14
CA PHE A 150 -7.53 7.82 -11.19
C PHE A 150 -6.61 6.74 -10.62
N VAL A 151 -5.34 7.05 -10.58
CA VAL A 151 -4.29 6.31 -9.91
C VAL A 151 -4.00 7.04 -8.60
N ASN A 152 -4.00 6.29 -7.52
CA ASN A 152 -3.65 6.79 -6.19
C ASN A 152 -2.34 6.12 -5.81
N GLU A 153 -1.30 6.89 -5.58
CA GLU A 153 0.03 6.36 -5.28
C GLU A 153 0.60 7.00 -4.01
N ILE A 154 1.60 6.37 -3.46
CA ILE A 154 2.40 6.88 -2.35
C ILE A 154 3.85 6.48 -2.55
N HIS A 155 4.76 7.43 -2.42
CA HIS A 155 6.18 7.10 -2.43
C HIS A 155 6.53 6.26 -1.20
N ARG A 156 7.40 5.25 -1.39
CA ARG A 156 7.81 4.32 -0.34
C ARG A 156 8.30 5.03 0.92
N ASP A 157 9.11 6.08 0.76
CA ASP A 157 9.70 6.78 1.90
C ASP A 157 8.66 7.63 2.64
N ASP A 158 7.66 8.17 1.94
CA ASP A 158 6.52 8.86 2.55
C ASP A 158 5.60 7.91 3.29
N ALA A 159 5.41 6.69 2.78
CA ALA A 159 4.69 5.64 3.50
C ALA A 159 5.41 5.28 4.82
N VAL A 160 6.72 5.17 4.80
CA VAL A 160 7.55 4.94 6.01
C VAL A 160 7.42 6.11 6.99
N ALA A 161 7.49 7.36 6.51
CA ALA A 161 7.32 8.54 7.36
C ALA A 161 5.93 8.58 8.02
N ALA A 162 4.87 8.22 7.28
CA ALA A 162 3.51 8.11 7.83
C ALA A 162 3.42 7.05 8.94
N ILE A 163 3.99 5.87 8.73
CA ILE A 163 4.03 4.79 9.72
C ILE A 163 4.77 5.26 10.98
N HIS A 164 5.94 5.89 10.86
CA HIS A 164 6.72 6.41 11.99
C HIS A 164 5.92 7.45 12.79
N LEU A 165 5.25 8.39 12.12
CA LEU A 165 4.38 9.35 12.79
C LEU A 165 3.28 8.65 13.58
N LEU A 166 2.59 7.69 12.96
CA LEU A 166 1.49 6.96 13.57
C LEU A 166 1.94 6.08 14.74
N MET A 167 3.15 5.52 14.69
CA MET A 167 3.74 4.81 15.84
C MET A 167 3.89 5.72 17.06
N ALA A 168 4.39 6.94 16.87
CA ALA A 168 4.66 7.88 17.95
C ALA A 168 3.39 8.55 18.54
N ARG A 169 2.25 8.53 17.81
CA ARG A 169 1.03 9.26 18.19
C ARG A 169 0.07 8.38 18.98
N GLN A 170 -0.19 8.71 20.24
CA GLN A 170 -1.18 8.00 21.08
C GLN A 170 -2.63 8.26 20.64
N ASN A 171 -2.94 9.47 20.23
CA ASN A 171 -4.29 9.85 19.74
C ASN A 171 -4.66 9.24 18.38
N SER A 172 -3.79 8.40 17.79
CA SER A 172 -4.11 7.62 16.58
C SER A 172 -4.86 6.32 16.88
N LEU A 173 -4.98 5.91 18.15
CA LEU A 173 -5.59 4.65 18.55
C LEU A 173 -7.05 4.54 18.06
N GLY A 174 -7.41 3.35 17.55
CA GLY A 174 -8.74 3.06 17.01
C GLY A 174 -9.05 3.73 15.66
N GLN A 175 -8.11 4.48 15.10
CA GLN A 175 -8.32 5.30 13.90
C GLN A 175 -7.87 4.58 12.63
N VAL A 176 -8.45 5.05 11.52
CA VAL A 176 -8.05 4.70 10.15
C VAL A 176 -7.40 5.92 9.52
N TYR A 177 -6.32 5.70 8.75
CA TYR A 177 -5.65 6.75 7.98
C TYR A 177 -5.38 6.29 6.56
N ASN A 178 -5.76 7.13 5.58
CA ASN A 178 -5.33 6.98 4.20
C ASN A 178 -3.91 7.52 4.02
N VAL A 179 -3.05 6.71 3.43
CA VAL A 179 -1.67 7.08 3.13
C VAL A 179 -1.49 7.08 1.62
N VAL A 180 -1.58 8.27 1.05
CA VAL A 180 -1.56 8.57 -0.38
C VAL A 180 -0.90 9.93 -0.57
N ASP A 181 -0.34 10.21 -1.75
CA ASP A 181 0.16 11.53 -2.10
C ASP A 181 -0.98 12.58 -2.22
N ASN A 182 -0.66 13.81 -2.62
CA ASN A 182 -1.64 14.88 -2.67
C ASN A 182 -2.40 14.95 -4.01
N GLU A 183 -1.98 14.19 -5.03
CA GLU A 183 -2.35 14.47 -6.41
C GLU A 183 -2.73 13.18 -7.18
N PRO A 184 -3.95 12.66 -6.97
CA PRO A 184 -4.43 11.55 -7.79
C PRO A 184 -4.54 11.98 -9.25
N LEU A 185 -3.79 11.32 -10.13
CA LEU A 185 -3.78 11.57 -11.58
C LEU A 185 -4.56 10.49 -12.34
N LEU A 186 -5.06 10.83 -13.51
CA LEU A 186 -5.55 9.81 -14.45
C LEU A 186 -4.38 8.95 -14.94
N LEU A 187 -4.64 7.67 -15.20
CA LEU A 187 -3.62 6.75 -15.70
C LEU A 187 -3.02 7.26 -17.02
N SER A 188 -3.85 7.84 -17.89
CA SER A 188 -3.38 8.44 -19.14
C SER A 188 -2.45 9.64 -18.90
N GLU A 189 -2.71 10.45 -17.85
CA GLU A 189 -1.85 11.58 -17.48
C GLU A 189 -0.49 11.10 -17.00
N CYS A 190 -0.45 10.03 -16.19
CA CYS A 190 0.81 9.43 -15.77
C CYS A 190 1.67 8.98 -16.96
N TYR A 191 1.05 8.32 -17.95
CA TYR A 191 1.78 7.88 -19.15
C TYR A 191 2.17 9.04 -20.06
N ARG A 192 1.34 10.08 -20.22
CA ARG A 192 1.73 11.29 -20.96
C ARG A 192 2.92 11.98 -20.31
N TRP A 193 2.90 12.09 -18.98
CA TRP A 193 4.03 12.65 -18.25
C TRP A 193 5.31 11.84 -18.46
N LEU A 194 5.26 10.50 -18.36
CA LEU A 194 6.41 9.63 -18.60
C LEU A 194 6.93 9.77 -20.04
N ALA A 195 6.04 9.80 -21.03
CA ALA A 195 6.42 9.97 -22.44
C ALA A 195 7.16 11.28 -22.66
N ALA A 196 6.61 12.39 -22.17
CA ALA A 196 7.24 13.71 -22.28
C ALA A 196 8.59 13.77 -21.54
N ARG A 197 8.64 13.25 -20.29
CA ARG A 197 9.83 13.31 -19.46
C ARG A 197 10.99 12.45 -19.97
N LEU A 198 10.68 11.31 -20.58
CA LEU A 198 11.67 10.36 -21.11
C LEU A 198 11.93 10.55 -22.60
N ASN A 199 11.31 11.55 -23.24
CA ASN A 199 11.36 11.79 -24.68
C ASN A 199 11.07 10.51 -25.50
N ARG A 200 9.98 9.81 -25.15
CA ARG A 200 9.53 8.58 -25.80
C ARG A 200 8.13 8.74 -26.39
N PRO A 201 7.76 7.95 -27.40
CA PRO A 201 6.40 7.94 -27.93
C PRO A 201 5.35 7.65 -26.86
N LEU A 202 4.16 8.21 -27.04
CA LEU A 202 3.00 7.87 -26.21
C LEU A 202 2.65 6.38 -26.43
N PRO A 203 2.15 5.70 -25.39
CA PRO A 203 1.58 4.37 -25.55
C PRO A 203 0.42 4.38 -26.57
N PRO A 204 0.17 3.26 -27.25
CA PRO A 204 -0.93 3.18 -28.21
C PRO A 204 -2.28 3.37 -27.50
N ILE A 205 -3.21 4.02 -28.22
CA ILE A 205 -4.60 4.14 -27.77
C ILE A 205 -5.30 2.81 -28.08
N GLY A 206 -6.01 2.24 -27.09
CA GLY A 206 -6.72 0.99 -27.26
C GLY A 206 -7.39 0.53 -25.97
N ARG A 207 -8.13 -0.58 -26.05
CA ARG A 207 -8.72 -1.21 -24.86
C ARG A 207 -7.71 -2.08 -24.13
N SER A 208 -7.59 -1.85 -22.83
CA SER A 208 -6.76 -2.69 -21.97
C SER A 208 -7.49 -4.01 -21.67
N THR A 209 -6.91 -5.15 -22.08
CA THR A 209 -7.41 -6.49 -21.75
C THR A 209 -6.92 -7.01 -20.41
N ALA A 210 -6.07 -6.26 -19.72
CA ALA A 210 -5.48 -6.66 -18.46
C ALA A 210 -6.54 -6.74 -17.33
N LYS A 211 -6.79 -7.94 -16.80
CA LYS A 211 -7.64 -8.11 -15.63
C LYS A 211 -7.05 -7.34 -14.43
N ARG A 212 -7.85 -6.46 -13.84
CA ARG A 212 -7.45 -5.69 -12.66
C ARG A 212 -7.47 -6.58 -11.43
N LYS A 213 -6.31 -6.89 -10.86
CA LYS A 213 -6.18 -7.75 -9.67
C LYS A 213 -6.91 -7.21 -8.43
N ARG A 214 -7.18 -5.90 -8.35
CA ARG A 214 -7.77 -5.22 -7.18
C ARG A 214 -9.15 -4.61 -7.44
N GLY A 215 -9.89 -5.15 -8.41
CA GLY A 215 -11.23 -4.67 -8.76
C GLY A 215 -11.24 -3.45 -9.70
N GLU A 216 -12.44 -3.01 -10.06
CA GLU A 216 -12.71 -1.96 -11.05
C GLU A 216 -12.97 -0.59 -10.39
N SER A 217 -12.35 -0.28 -9.26
CA SER A 217 -12.57 1.01 -8.62
C SER A 217 -11.94 2.15 -9.40
N ASN A 218 -12.64 3.29 -9.43
CA ASN A 218 -12.16 4.56 -9.94
C ASN A 218 -12.53 5.63 -8.91
N LYS A 219 -11.54 6.20 -8.22
CA LYS A 219 -11.72 7.12 -7.11
C LYS A 219 -10.48 7.95 -6.88
N ARG A 220 -10.64 9.07 -6.21
CA ARG A 220 -9.56 9.91 -5.69
C ARG A 220 -9.51 9.78 -4.18
N VAL A 221 -8.39 9.34 -3.63
CA VAL A 221 -8.24 9.12 -2.18
C VAL A 221 -7.65 10.36 -1.54
N GLY A 222 -8.31 10.88 -0.50
CA GLY A 222 -7.85 12.02 0.28
C GLY A 222 -6.95 11.59 1.45
N ASN A 223 -5.97 12.44 1.79
CA ASN A 223 -5.05 12.26 2.92
C ASN A 223 -5.18 13.36 3.99
N ALA A 224 -6.26 14.14 3.94
CA ALA A 224 -6.43 15.31 4.79
C ALA A 224 -6.37 14.97 6.29
N LYS A 225 -6.90 13.83 6.71
CA LYS A 225 -6.86 13.36 8.10
C LYS A 225 -5.44 13.13 8.60
N LEU A 226 -4.60 12.50 7.79
CA LEU A 226 -3.21 12.25 8.13
C LEU A 226 -2.41 13.56 8.16
N ARG A 227 -2.67 14.47 7.22
CA ARG A 227 -2.04 15.81 7.19
C ARG A 227 -2.43 16.64 8.41
N ALA A 228 -3.67 16.56 8.88
CA ALA A 228 -4.14 17.28 10.06
C ALA A 228 -3.38 16.91 11.34
N ILE A 229 -2.76 15.74 11.39
CA ILE A 229 -1.91 15.34 12.52
C ILE A 229 -0.41 15.58 12.29
N GLY A 230 -0.04 16.37 11.26
CA GLY A 230 1.32 16.85 11.03
C GLY A 230 2.16 16.05 10.03
N TRP A 231 1.57 15.07 9.32
CA TRP A 231 2.27 14.42 8.21
C TRP A 231 2.23 15.28 6.95
N THR A 232 3.36 15.32 6.25
CA THR A 232 3.46 15.96 4.92
C THR A 232 4.29 15.06 4.02
N PRO A 233 3.83 14.71 2.81
CA PRO A 233 4.63 13.89 1.91
C PRO A 233 5.83 14.70 1.38
N HIS A 234 7.00 14.07 1.35
CA HIS A 234 8.20 14.62 0.72
C HIS A 234 8.07 14.61 -0.81
N TYR A 235 7.34 13.62 -1.33
CA TYR A 235 7.00 13.49 -2.75
C TYR A 235 5.49 13.68 -2.93
N PRO A 236 5.02 14.95 -3.07
CA PRO A 236 3.60 15.27 -2.99
C PRO A 236 2.78 14.84 -4.21
N SER A 237 3.43 14.38 -5.28
CA SER A 237 2.79 13.92 -6.50
C SER A 237 3.60 12.82 -7.20
N PHE A 238 2.96 12.09 -8.11
CA PHE A 238 3.62 11.13 -8.99
C PHE A 238 4.83 11.75 -9.70
N ALA A 239 4.64 12.93 -10.32
CA ALA A 239 5.70 13.64 -11.03
C ALA A 239 6.90 13.95 -10.12
N ALA A 240 6.64 14.48 -8.91
CA ALA A 240 7.70 14.82 -7.96
C ALA A 240 8.51 13.58 -7.53
N GLY A 241 7.83 12.46 -7.25
CA GLY A 241 8.50 11.22 -6.86
C GLY A 241 9.28 10.57 -8.01
N MET A 242 8.71 10.58 -9.21
CA MET A 242 9.43 10.11 -10.40
C MET A 242 10.68 10.93 -10.67
N GLU A 243 10.55 12.26 -10.72
CA GLU A 243 11.64 13.17 -11.06
C GLU A 243 12.80 13.12 -10.05
N LYS A 244 12.45 13.19 -8.76
CA LYS A 244 13.45 13.38 -7.69
C LYS A 244 14.02 12.07 -7.13
N SER A 245 13.35 10.94 -7.35
CA SER A 245 13.71 9.68 -6.68
C SER A 245 13.79 8.49 -7.64
N VAL A 246 12.73 8.21 -8.42
CA VAL A 246 12.67 6.97 -9.21
C VAL A 246 13.59 7.04 -10.43
N LEU A 247 13.45 8.08 -11.26
CA LEU A 247 14.24 8.20 -12.50
C LEU A 247 15.75 8.34 -12.23
N PRO A 248 16.23 9.11 -11.23
CA PRO A 248 17.67 9.15 -10.91
C PRO A 248 18.24 7.82 -10.46
N SER A 249 17.42 6.95 -9.85
CA SER A 249 17.84 5.60 -9.44
C SER A 249 17.69 4.56 -10.53
N PHE A 250 17.03 4.91 -11.63
CA PHE A 250 16.81 4.02 -12.77
C PHE A 250 17.96 4.24 -13.75
N HIS A 251 18.93 3.32 -13.73
CA HIS A 251 19.92 3.29 -14.79
C HIS A 251 19.21 2.89 -16.08
N LEU A 252 18.83 3.89 -16.87
CA LEU A 252 18.46 3.69 -18.27
C LEU A 252 19.73 3.08 -18.88
N GLY A 253 19.76 1.75 -19.06
CA GLY A 253 20.88 1.10 -19.71
C GLY A 253 21.20 1.88 -20.98
N ALA A 254 22.43 2.33 -21.09
CA ALA A 254 22.95 2.85 -22.34
C ALA A 254 22.82 1.72 -23.36
N THR A 255 21.84 1.87 -24.28
CA THR A 255 21.74 1.08 -25.49
C THR A 255 22.80 1.52 -26.47
#